data_6c8ab88edd3e166dcc8c329c0d71c4d0
#
_entry.id   6c8ab88edd3e166dcc8c329c0d71c4d0
#
_cell.length_a   1.000
_cell.length_b   1.000
_cell.length_c   1.000
_cell.angle_alpha   90.00
_cell.angle_beta   90.00
_cell.angle_gamma   90.00
#
_symmetry.space_group_name_H-M   'P 1'
#
loop_
_entity.id
_entity.type
_entity.pdbx_description
1 polymer ?
#
loop_
_entity_poly.entity_id
_entity_poly.type
_entity_poly.pdbx_seq_one_letter_code
_entity_poly.pdbx_strand_id
1 'polypeptide(L)'
;NMVGRATFAACSWILEQPFLKERCRKFYLESNLATDKKASHVNVMRTRGKRVTAEATIPREVLIQNMRVEPEQLHYHAQVANVGAFLSGANDNGAHSPNGITAMFIATGQDVANVSESSAGIAYTEITPEGALYISITIPSLIVATHGGGTGLPTQRECLEILGCTGRGKVRKFAEIVAGVVLAGEISLASAISSLDWVSSHEKYGRNR
;
A
#
# COMPACT_ATOMS: atom_id res chain seq x y z
N ASN A 1 -1.51 -20.94 -8.78
CA ASN A 1 -1.35 -22.41 -8.88
C ASN A 1 -0.61 -22.87 -10.14
N MET A 2 -0.84 -22.30 -11.33
CA MET A 2 -0.10 -22.73 -12.55
C MET A 2 1.40 -22.44 -12.45
N VAL A 3 1.78 -21.24 -12.01
CA VAL A 3 3.20 -20.88 -11.84
C VAL A 3 3.88 -21.80 -10.84
N GLY A 4 3.27 -22.04 -9.68
CA GLY A 4 3.82 -22.95 -8.66
C GLY A 4 4.03 -24.38 -9.18
N ARG A 5 3.06 -24.92 -9.94
CA ARG A 5 3.20 -26.25 -10.55
C ARG A 5 4.32 -26.29 -11.59
N ALA A 6 4.39 -25.26 -12.45
CA ALA A 6 5.44 -25.19 -13.47
C ALA A 6 6.84 -25.07 -12.82
N THR A 7 6.97 -24.24 -11.79
CA THR A 7 8.23 -24.07 -11.05
C THR A 7 8.63 -25.37 -10.35
N PHE A 8 7.68 -26.06 -9.70
CA PHE A 8 7.95 -27.36 -9.08
C PHE A 8 8.43 -28.38 -10.09
N ALA A 9 7.74 -28.51 -11.22
CA ALA A 9 8.12 -29.44 -12.29
C ALA A 9 9.51 -29.12 -12.84
N ALA A 10 9.81 -27.84 -13.08
CA ALA A 10 11.14 -27.41 -13.56
C ALA A 10 12.24 -27.74 -12.54
N CYS A 11 12.03 -27.42 -11.26
CA CYS A 11 13.00 -27.73 -10.20
C CYS A 11 13.21 -29.23 -10.01
N SER A 12 12.14 -30.02 -10.08
CA SER A 12 12.24 -31.48 -10.02
C SER A 12 13.07 -32.04 -11.19
N TRP A 13 12.77 -31.56 -12.41
CA TRP A 13 13.53 -31.96 -13.60
C TRP A 13 15.02 -31.59 -13.50
N ILE A 14 15.34 -30.38 -12.99
CA ILE A 14 16.72 -29.93 -12.78
C ILE A 14 17.46 -30.85 -11.81
N LEU A 15 16.83 -31.27 -10.69
CA LEU A 15 17.45 -32.15 -9.72
C LEU A 15 17.78 -33.57 -10.28
N GLU A 16 17.03 -34.01 -11.26
CA GLU A 16 17.24 -35.31 -11.89
C GLU A 16 18.42 -35.31 -12.87
N GLN A 17 18.98 -34.13 -13.22
CA GLN A 17 20.11 -34.05 -14.15
C GLN A 17 21.37 -34.68 -13.53
N PRO A 18 22.13 -35.52 -14.27
CA PRO A 18 23.26 -36.28 -13.74
C PRO A 18 24.31 -35.41 -13.04
N PHE A 19 24.60 -34.21 -13.57
CA PHE A 19 25.63 -33.32 -13.03
C PHE A 19 25.20 -32.61 -11.73
N LEU A 20 23.92 -32.63 -11.40
CA LEU A 20 23.36 -32.01 -10.17
C LEU A 20 22.99 -33.04 -9.12
N LYS A 21 22.69 -34.27 -9.50
CA LYS A 21 22.18 -35.32 -8.63
C LYS A 21 23.07 -35.60 -7.42
N GLU A 22 24.39 -35.47 -7.58
CA GLU A 22 25.39 -35.67 -6.50
C GLU A 22 25.63 -34.37 -5.69
N ARG A 23 25.31 -33.21 -6.25
CA ARG A 23 25.64 -31.90 -5.66
C ARG A 23 24.44 -31.20 -5.00
N CYS A 24 23.24 -31.54 -5.43
CA CYS A 24 21.99 -30.91 -5.00
C CYS A 24 21.05 -31.96 -4.40
N ARG A 25 20.85 -31.91 -3.10
CA ARG A 25 20.02 -32.90 -2.38
C ARG A 25 18.53 -32.55 -2.42
N LYS A 26 18.19 -31.27 -2.45
CA LYS A 26 16.82 -30.78 -2.31
C LYS A 26 16.69 -29.34 -2.84
N PHE A 27 15.50 -28.96 -3.26
CA PHE A 27 15.14 -27.58 -3.55
C PHE A 27 14.02 -27.08 -2.62
N TYR A 28 13.92 -25.79 -2.49
CA TYR A 28 12.85 -25.10 -1.79
C TYR A 28 12.25 -24.07 -2.73
N LEU A 29 10.91 -24.10 -2.91
CA LEU A 29 10.21 -23.15 -3.79
C LEU A 29 10.13 -21.75 -3.18
N GLU A 30 10.31 -21.63 -1.88
CA GLU A 30 10.32 -20.38 -1.14
C GLU A 30 11.42 -20.40 -0.08
N SER A 31 12.21 -19.33 -0.02
CA SER A 31 13.33 -19.21 0.92
C SER A 31 13.61 -17.73 1.31
N ASN A 32 12.64 -16.85 1.13
CA ASN A 32 12.72 -15.40 1.38
C ASN A 32 13.68 -14.61 0.46
N LEU A 33 14.36 -15.26 -0.50
CA LEU A 33 15.23 -14.57 -1.46
C LEU A 33 14.46 -13.67 -2.43
N ALA A 34 13.19 -13.99 -2.67
CA ALA A 34 12.30 -13.18 -3.53
C ALA A 34 11.75 -11.93 -2.86
N THR A 35 12.04 -11.69 -1.59
CA THR A 35 11.49 -10.60 -0.78
C THR A 35 9.96 -10.54 -0.71
N ASP A 36 9.30 -11.64 -1.12
CA ASP A 36 7.85 -11.78 -1.06
C ASP A 36 7.33 -11.54 0.36
N LYS A 37 6.28 -10.74 0.50
CA LYS A 37 5.64 -10.40 1.79
C LYS A 37 6.60 -9.70 2.78
N LYS A 38 7.59 -8.99 2.29
CA LYS A 38 8.57 -8.23 3.08
C LYS A 38 8.49 -6.73 2.78
N ALA A 39 8.55 -5.92 3.82
CA ALA A 39 8.91 -4.51 3.69
C ALA A 39 10.43 -4.44 3.45
N SER A 40 10.85 -3.98 2.27
CA SER A 40 12.27 -3.97 1.92
C SER A 40 12.59 -2.93 0.85
N HIS A 41 13.83 -2.44 0.82
CA HIS A 41 14.31 -1.55 -0.25
C HIS A 41 14.19 -2.17 -1.65
N VAL A 42 14.35 -3.49 -1.75
CA VAL A 42 14.20 -4.20 -3.03
C VAL A 42 12.78 -4.04 -3.56
N ASN A 43 11.76 -4.17 -2.70
CA ASN A 43 10.36 -4.01 -3.09
C ASN A 43 10.00 -2.55 -3.44
N VAL A 44 10.65 -1.57 -2.82
CA VAL A 44 10.49 -0.16 -3.17
C VAL A 44 11.10 0.16 -4.55
N MET A 45 12.29 -0.36 -4.82
CA MET A 45 13.08 -0.05 -6.03
C MET A 45 12.75 -0.96 -7.22
N ARG A 46 12.51 -2.25 -6.97
CA ARG A 46 12.26 -3.29 -7.98
C ARG A 46 11.00 -4.06 -7.64
N THR A 47 9.89 -3.39 -7.73
CA THR A 47 8.60 -3.99 -7.39
C THR A 47 8.24 -5.17 -8.29
N ARG A 48 7.66 -6.21 -7.69
CA ARG A 48 6.91 -7.26 -8.39
C ARG A 48 5.41 -6.93 -8.45
N GLY A 49 4.96 -5.91 -7.70
CA GLY A 49 3.60 -5.39 -7.68
C GLY A 49 3.36 -4.33 -8.73
N LYS A 50 2.43 -3.46 -8.43
CA LYS A 50 2.12 -2.27 -9.23
C LYS A 50 2.67 -1.05 -8.52
N ARG A 51 3.37 -0.21 -9.27
CA ARG A 51 3.68 1.13 -8.81
C ARG A 51 2.51 2.03 -9.21
N VAL A 52 1.93 2.71 -8.24
CA VAL A 52 0.78 3.60 -8.44
C VAL A 52 0.97 4.86 -7.62
N THR A 53 0.60 6.00 -8.20
CA THR A 53 0.58 7.30 -7.52
C THR A 53 -0.82 7.87 -7.60
N ALA A 54 -1.30 8.40 -6.47
CA ALA A 54 -2.47 9.25 -6.41
C ALA A 54 -2.04 10.63 -5.93
N GLU A 55 -2.64 11.68 -6.47
CA GLU A 55 -2.31 13.06 -6.15
C GLU A 55 -3.56 13.95 -6.12
N ALA A 56 -3.47 15.04 -5.38
CA ALA A 56 -4.51 16.07 -5.33
C ALA A 56 -3.88 17.44 -5.03
N THR A 57 -4.49 18.48 -5.59
CA THR A 57 -4.26 19.85 -5.17
C THR A 57 -5.50 20.31 -4.40
N ILE A 58 -5.33 20.65 -3.14
CA ILE A 58 -6.44 20.98 -2.22
C ILE A 58 -6.39 22.48 -1.93
N PRO A 59 -7.43 23.24 -2.31
CA PRO A 59 -7.52 24.67 -2.02
C PRO A 59 -7.46 24.92 -0.51
N ARG A 60 -6.84 26.04 -0.13
CA ARG A 60 -6.68 26.47 1.27
C ARG A 60 -8.00 26.48 2.03
N GLU A 61 -9.02 27.10 1.45
CA GLU A 61 -10.34 27.21 2.05
C GLU A 61 -10.99 25.85 2.30
N VAL A 62 -10.74 24.85 1.46
CA VAL A 62 -11.26 23.50 1.62
C VAL A 62 -10.60 22.80 2.82
N LEU A 63 -9.28 22.97 3.00
CA LEU A 63 -8.55 22.43 4.16
C LEU A 63 -9.02 23.10 5.47
N ILE A 64 -9.11 24.42 5.49
CA ILE A 64 -9.54 25.16 6.67
C ILE A 64 -10.97 24.77 7.05
N GLN A 65 -11.89 24.79 6.09
CA GLN A 65 -13.30 24.53 6.33
C GLN A 65 -13.59 23.10 6.78
N ASN A 66 -12.95 22.12 6.14
CA ASN A 66 -13.27 20.71 6.35
C ASN A 66 -12.32 19.99 7.30
N MET A 67 -11.05 20.42 7.36
CA MET A 67 -9.99 19.73 8.10
C MET A 67 -9.41 20.57 9.24
N ARG A 68 -9.77 21.88 9.33
CA ARG A 68 -9.30 22.81 10.37
C ARG A 68 -7.78 22.95 10.42
N VAL A 69 -7.13 22.90 9.27
CA VAL A 69 -5.68 23.03 9.12
C VAL A 69 -5.35 23.95 7.95
N GLU A 70 -4.24 24.66 8.09
CA GLU A 70 -3.64 25.42 7.00
C GLU A 70 -2.73 24.53 6.14
N PRO A 71 -2.58 24.78 4.84
CA PRO A 71 -1.65 24.07 3.97
C PRO A 71 -0.22 24.02 4.52
N GLU A 72 0.27 25.13 5.08
CA GLU A 72 1.60 25.26 5.67
C GLU A 72 1.81 24.32 6.87
N GLN A 73 0.78 24.13 7.69
CA GLN A 73 0.85 23.19 8.83
C GLN A 73 1.02 21.76 8.36
N LEU A 74 0.26 21.34 7.34
CA LEU A 74 0.38 20.02 6.76
C LEU A 74 1.73 19.83 6.06
N HIS A 75 2.18 20.82 5.32
CA HIS A 75 3.49 20.78 4.67
C HIS A 75 4.62 20.69 5.71
N TYR A 76 4.59 21.50 6.76
CA TYR A 76 5.57 21.44 7.85
C TYR A 76 5.55 20.08 8.56
N HIS A 77 4.36 19.53 8.85
CA HIS A 77 4.21 18.21 9.44
C HIS A 77 4.85 17.13 8.54
N ALA A 78 4.65 17.21 7.23
CA ALA A 78 5.30 16.28 6.29
C ALA A 78 6.83 16.37 6.32
N GLN A 79 7.41 17.58 6.46
CA GLN A 79 8.85 17.74 6.59
C GLN A 79 9.39 17.09 7.88
N VAL A 80 8.68 17.26 9.00
CA VAL A 80 9.03 16.61 10.27
C VAL A 80 8.93 15.08 10.15
N ALA A 81 7.87 14.58 9.50
CA ALA A 81 7.67 13.15 9.27
C ALA A 81 8.77 12.55 8.38
N ASN A 82 9.22 13.28 7.37
CA ASN A 82 10.34 12.85 6.51
C ASN A 82 11.63 12.68 7.32
N VAL A 83 11.96 13.64 8.18
CA VAL A 83 13.14 13.53 9.06
C VAL A 83 12.98 12.35 10.02
N GLY A 84 11.78 12.18 10.59
CA GLY A 84 11.47 11.05 11.48
C GLY A 84 11.63 9.69 10.79
N ALA A 85 11.10 9.55 9.58
CA ALA A 85 11.24 8.34 8.77
C ALA A 85 12.71 8.01 8.48
N PHE A 86 13.49 9.02 8.08
CA PHE A 86 14.92 8.85 7.85
C PHE A 86 15.67 8.40 9.11
N LEU A 87 15.44 9.05 10.25
CA LEU A 87 16.10 8.73 11.52
C LEU A 87 15.71 7.34 12.07
N SER A 88 14.48 6.90 11.83
CA SER A 88 14.01 5.58 12.24
C SER A 88 14.45 4.45 11.29
N GLY A 89 15.05 4.78 10.14
CA GLY A 89 15.44 3.81 9.12
C GLY A 89 14.26 3.23 8.33
N ALA A 90 13.12 3.93 8.31
CA ALA A 90 11.96 3.52 7.52
C ALA A 90 12.22 3.67 6.01
N ASN A 91 11.56 2.81 5.21
CA ASN A 91 11.64 2.85 3.74
C ASN A 91 10.60 3.77 3.12
N ASP A 92 9.71 4.31 3.93
CA ASP A 92 8.53 5.07 3.55
C ASP A 92 8.23 6.11 4.63
N ASN A 93 7.37 7.07 4.30
CA ASN A 93 6.96 8.14 5.20
C ASN A 93 5.44 8.26 5.32
N GLY A 94 4.69 7.32 4.72
CA GLY A 94 3.24 7.24 4.87
C GLY A 94 2.86 6.75 6.27
N ALA A 95 1.86 7.38 6.88
CA ALA A 95 1.41 7.04 8.23
C ALA A 95 0.12 6.21 8.24
N HIS A 96 -0.71 6.34 7.20
CA HIS A 96 -2.02 5.67 7.10
C HIS A 96 -2.03 4.52 6.08
N SER A 97 -1.05 4.42 5.19
CA SER A 97 -1.01 3.40 4.14
C SER A 97 -1.31 1.98 4.64
N PRO A 98 -0.71 1.48 5.75
CA PRO A 98 -1.01 0.14 6.27
C PRO A 98 -2.48 -0.04 6.63
N ASN A 99 -3.13 0.97 7.22
CA ASN A 99 -4.53 0.89 7.63
C ASN A 99 -5.47 0.83 6.42
N GLY A 100 -5.30 1.74 5.46
CA GLY A 100 -6.12 1.80 4.26
C GLY A 100 -5.98 0.54 3.40
N ILE A 101 -4.75 0.09 3.17
CA ILE A 101 -4.46 -1.12 2.39
C ILE A 101 -5.02 -2.36 3.08
N THR A 102 -4.86 -2.51 4.40
CA THR A 102 -5.41 -3.64 5.16
C THR A 102 -6.93 -3.71 5.03
N ALA A 103 -7.62 -2.57 5.21
CA ALA A 103 -9.08 -2.51 5.07
C ALA A 103 -9.53 -2.92 3.66
N MET A 104 -8.90 -2.38 2.64
CA MET A 104 -9.18 -2.72 1.24
C MET A 104 -8.89 -4.19 0.93
N PHE A 105 -7.80 -4.74 1.47
CA PHE A 105 -7.41 -6.13 1.25
C PHE A 105 -8.42 -7.11 1.85
N ILE A 106 -8.86 -6.86 3.08
CA ILE A 106 -9.88 -7.70 3.74
C ILE A 106 -11.21 -7.60 2.98
N ALA A 107 -11.65 -6.39 2.67
CA ALA A 107 -12.94 -6.17 2.00
C ALA A 107 -13.01 -6.80 0.60
N THR A 108 -11.88 -6.85 -0.14
CA THR A 108 -11.87 -7.28 -1.54
C THR A 108 -11.20 -8.64 -1.78
N GLY A 109 -10.90 -9.39 -0.71
CA GLY A 109 -10.34 -10.74 -0.79
C GLY A 109 -8.92 -10.82 -1.32
N GLN A 110 -8.10 -9.80 -1.04
CA GLN A 110 -6.67 -9.81 -1.33
C GLN A 110 -5.93 -10.68 -0.31
N ASP A 111 -4.71 -11.09 -0.65
CA ASP A 111 -3.83 -11.80 0.30
C ASP A 111 -3.28 -10.80 1.33
N VAL A 112 -3.80 -10.86 2.55
CA VAL A 112 -3.40 -9.96 3.66
C VAL A 112 -1.92 -10.09 4.05
N ALA A 113 -1.26 -11.19 3.72
CA ALA A 113 0.18 -11.33 3.94
C ALA A 113 1.00 -10.37 3.05
N ASN A 114 0.41 -9.86 1.96
CA ASN A 114 1.04 -8.85 1.10
C ASN A 114 0.83 -7.42 1.60
N VAL A 115 0.15 -7.19 2.71
CA VAL A 115 -0.01 -5.85 3.31
C VAL A 115 1.36 -5.24 3.62
N SER A 116 2.27 -5.98 4.23
CA SER A 116 3.60 -5.47 4.59
C SER A 116 4.40 -4.99 3.37
N GLU A 117 4.37 -5.75 2.28
CA GLU A 117 5.05 -5.39 1.02
C GLU A 117 4.35 -4.22 0.31
N SER A 118 3.02 -4.14 0.42
CA SER A 118 2.20 -3.15 -0.29
C SER A 118 2.09 -1.81 0.45
N SER A 119 2.45 -1.75 1.73
CA SER A 119 2.17 -0.61 2.60
C SER A 119 3.19 0.51 2.54
N ALA A 120 4.35 0.31 1.90
CA ALA A 120 5.36 1.35 1.76
C ALA A 120 4.80 2.52 0.93
N GLY A 121 4.24 3.51 1.60
CA GLY A 121 3.68 4.72 1.01
C GLY A 121 4.69 5.86 1.07
N ILE A 122 5.02 6.45 -0.08
CA ILE A 122 5.93 7.59 -0.17
C ILE A 122 5.10 8.83 -0.45
N ALA A 123 4.90 9.65 0.58
CA ALA A 123 4.17 10.90 0.50
C ALA A 123 5.07 12.06 0.13
N TYR A 124 4.57 12.98 -0.69
CA TYR A 124 5.20 14.24 -1.03
C TYR A 124 4.18 15.37 -0.92
N THR A 125 4.62 16.53 -0.46
CA THR A 125 3.77 17.74 -0.33
C THR A 125 4.50 18.97 -0.85
N GLU A 126 3.71 19.93 -1.35
CA GLU A 126 4.19 21.23 -1.83
C GLU A 126 3.11 22.29 -1.60
N ILE A 127 3.50 23.53 -1.33
CA ILE A 127 2.57 24.67 -1.34
C ILE A 127 2.63 25.28 -2.74
N THR A 128 1.47 25.32 -3.41
CA THR A 128 1.40 25.91 -4.76
C THR A 128 1.53 27.45 -4.70
N PRO A 129 1.87 28.10 -5.83
CA PRO A 129 1.92 29.58 -5.87
C PRO A 129 0.63 30.25 -5.42
N GLU A 130 -0.51 29.60 -5.59
CA GLU A 130 -1.84 30.08 -5.18
C GLU A 130 -2.13 29.78 -3.69
N GLY A 131 -1.19 29.18 -2.96
CA GLY A 131 -1.33 28.88 -1.54
C GLY A 131 -2.17 27.60 -1.25
N ALA A 132 -2.43 26.77 -2.25
CA ALA A 132 -3.05 25.46 -2.06
C ALA A 132 -2.01 24.40 -1.64
N LEU A 133 -2.48 23.29 -1.07
CA LEU A 133 -1.62 22.13 -0.80
C LEU A 133 -1.68 21.16 -1.97
N TYR A 134 -0.56 20.95 -2.65
CA TYR A 134 -0.37 19.76 -3.46
C TYR A 134 0.11 18.62 -2.57
N ILE A 135 -0.50 17.46 -2.70
CA ILE A 135 -0.12 16.23 -1.98
C ILE A 135 -0.21 15.03 -2.92
N SER A 136 0.77 14.15 -2.85
CA SER A 136 0.75 12.87 -3.55
C SER A 136 1.19 11.73 -2.64
N ILE A 137 0.71 10.52 -2.93
CA ILE A 137 1.20 9.28 -2.34
C ILE A 137 1.58 8.31 -3.45
N THR A 138 2.78 7.79 -3.40
CA THR A 138 3.24 6.71 -4.29
C THR A 138 3.33 5.42 -3.49
N ILE A 139 2.63 4.40 -3.96
CA ILE A 139 2.76 3.04 -3.44
C ILE A 139 3.61 2.25 -4.44
N PRO A 140 4.88 1.96 -4.13
CA PRO A 140 5.79 1.38 -5.12
C PRO A 140 5.56 -0.10 -5.40
N SER A 141 4.97 -0.86 -4.46
CA SER A 141 4.85 -2.31 -4.56
C SER A 141 3.46 -2.83 -4.14
N LEU A 142 2.42 -2.35 -4.78
CA LEU A 142 1.05 -2.77 -4.49
C LEU A 142 0.73 -4.13 -5.14
N ILE A 143 0.52 -5.16 -4.32
CA ILE A 143 0.15 -6.51 -4.77
C ILE A 143 -1.35 -6.69 -4.68
N VAL A 144 -2.04 -6.52 -5.79
CA VAL A 144 -3.51 -6.68 -5.86
C VAL A 144 -3.95 -7.49 -7.07
N ALA A 145 -5.11 -8.13 -6.93
CA ALA A 145 -5.76 -8.91 -7.97
C ALA A 145 -7.27 -8.61 -8.01
N THR A 146 -7.88 -8.82 -9.18
CA THR A 146 -9.33 -8.70 -9.39
C THR A 146 -9.94 -9.98 -9.92
N HIS A 147 -9.15 -11.07 -9.95
CA HIS A 147 -9.56 -12.40 -10.38
C HIS A 147 -8.73 -13.48 -9.69
N GLY A 148 -9.40 -14.52 -9.24
CA GLY A 148 -8.79 -15.67 -8.55
C GLY A 148 -8.59 -15.44 -7.04
N GLY A 149 -8.23 -16.50 -6.32
CA GLY A 149 -8.04 -16.47 -4.88
C GLY A 149 -9.30 -16.01 -4.12
N GLY A 150 -9.11 -15.23 -3.08
CA GLY A 150 -10.18 -14.70 -2.23
C GLY A 150 -11.15 -13.73 -2.92
N THR A 151 -10.79 -13.19 -4.07
CA THR A 151 -11.65 -12.27 -4.84
C THR A 151 -12.95 -12.92 -5.34
N GLY A 152 -13.03 -14.24 -5.31
CA GLY A 152 -14.22 -15.00 -5.69
C GLY A 152 -15.16 -15.32 -4.54
N LEU A 153 -14.81 -15.00 -3.30
CA LEU A 153 -15.70 -15.16 -2.15
C LEU A 153 -16.90 -14.20 -2.29
N PRO A 154 -18.13 -14.59 -1.88
CA PRO A 154 -19.33 -13.80 -2.17
C PRO A 154 -19.23 -12.34 -1.77
N THR A 155 -18.97 -12.03 -0.52
CA THR A 155 -18.88 -10.66 0.01
C THR A 155 -17.73 -9.85 -0.64
N GLN A 156 -16.57 -10.45 -0.81
CA GLN A 156 -15.41 -9.81 -1.43
C GLN A 156 -15.65 -9.50 -2.90
N ARG A 157 -16.35 -10.38 -3.57
CA ARG A 157 -16.79 -10.16 -4.95
C ARG A 157 -17.77 -8.99 -5.05
N GLU A 158 -18.77 -8.92 -4.16
CA GLU A 158 -19.72 -7.79 -4.08
C GLU A 158 -18.98 -6.46 -3.88
N CYS A 159 -18.00 -6.43 -2.98
CA CYS A 159 -17.17 -5.23 -2.79
C CYS A 159 -16.42 -4.83 -4.07
N LEU A 160 -15.85 -5.78 -4.80
CA LEU A 160 -15.22 -5.51 -6.10
C LEU A 160 -16.24 -5.07 -7.17
N GLU A 161 -17.47 -5.58 -7.14
CA GLU A 161 -18.56 -5.16 -8.03
C GLU A 161 -18.98 -3.72 -7.78
N ILE A 162 -19.11 -3.29 -6.53
CA ILE A 162 -19.36 -1.89 -6.14
C ILE A 162 -18.29 -0.96 -6.74
N LEU A 163 -17.03 -1.37 -6.71
CA LEU A 163 -15.92 -0.62 -7.29
C LEU A 163 -15.83 -0.73 -8.83
N GLY A 164 -16.65 -1.58 -9.46
CA GLY A 164 -16.56 -1.89 -10.87
C GLY A 164 -15.24 -2.55 -11.26
N CYS A 165 -14.69 -3.36 -10.35
CA CYS A 165 -13.36 -3.98 -10.46
C CYS A 165 -13.39 -5.50 -10.51
N THR A 166 -14.54 -6.13 -10.73
CA THR A 166 -14.65 -7.60 -10.82
C THR A 166 -14.05 -8.13 -12.12
N GLY A 167 -13.26 -9.19 -12.01
CA GLY A 167 -12.79 -9.99 -13.15
C GLY A 167 -11.47 -9.53 -13.76
N ARG A 168 -11.16 -10.12 -14.91
CA ARG A 168 -9.90 -9.88 -15.62
C ARG A 168 -9.81 -8.46 -16.19
N GLY A 169 -8.60 -7.92 -16.26
CA GLY A 169 -8.31 -6.60 -16.87
C GLY A 169 -8.61 -5.40 -15.98
N LYS A 170 -9.20 -5.58 -14.80
CA LYS A 170 -9.61 -4.49 -13.91
C LYS A 170 -8.56 -4.10 -12.86
N VAL A 171 -7.45 -4.80 -12.79
CA VAL A 171 -6.47 -4.67 -11.72
C VAL A 171 -5.79 -3.29 -11.68
N ARG A 172 -5.63 -2.60 -12.81
CA ARG A 172 -5.06 -1.24 -12.84
C ARG A 172 -6.03 -0.24 -12.20
N LYS A 173 -7.30 -0.25 -12.64
CA LYS A 173 -8.36 0.56 -12.02
C LYS A 173 -8.43 0.30 -10.50
N PHE A 174 -8.37 -0.96 -10.08
CA PHE A 174 -8.39 -1.30 -8.66
C PHE A 174 -7.17 -0.75 -7.90
N ALA A 175 -5.98 -0.81 -8.49
CA ALA A 175 -4.78 -0.23 -7.89
C ALA A 175 -4.89 1.30 -7.73
N GLU A 176 -5.46 2.00 -8.70
CA GLU A 176 -5.72 3.44 -8.65
C GLU A 176 -6.72 3.80 -7.53
N ILE A 177 -7.79 3.00 -7.39
CA ILE A 177 -8.76 3.17 -6.31
C ILE A 177 -8.09 2.96 -4.93
N VAL A 178 -7.27 1.92 -4.78
CA VAL A 178 -6.53 1.69 -3.52
C VAL A 178 -5.61 2.88 -3.21
N ALA A 179 -4.90 3.40 -4.20
CA ALA A 179 -4.04 4.58 -4.00
C ALA A 179 -4.84 5.82 -3.61
N GLY A 180 -6.01 6.03 -4.20
CA GLY A 180 -6.93 7.12 -3.82
C GLY A 180 -7.43 6.98 -2.37
N VAL A 181 -7.79 5.77 -1.95
CA VAL A 181 -8.19 5.49 -0.55
C VAL A 181 -7.03 5.77 0.41
N VAL A 182 -5.82 5.37 0.06
CA VAL A 182 -4.61 5.63 0.86
C VAL A 182 -4.36 7.13 0.95
N LEU A 183 -4.40 7.85 -0.17
CA LEU A 183 -4.20 9.31 -0.19
C LEU A 183 -5.23 10.02 0.71
N ALA A 184 -6.50 9.67 0.61
CA ALA A 184 -7.55 10.24 1.46
C ALA A 184 -7.28 9.97 2.95
N GLY A 185 -6.82 8.77 3.29
CA GLY A 185 -6.44 8.39 4.65
C GLY A 185 -5.22 9.15 5.18
N GLU A 186 -4.19 9.35 4.36
CA GLU A 186 -3.02 10.17 4.72
C GLU A 186 -3.41 11.62 4.99
N ILE A 187 -4.24 12.22 4.13
CA ILE A 187 -4.75 13.59 4.32
C ILE A 187 -5.54 13.69 5.62
N SER A 188 -6.45 12.75 5.86
CA SER A 188 -7.29 12.72 7.05
C SER A 188 -6.47 12.60 8.34
N LEU A 189 -5.52 11.67 8.38
CA LEU A 189 -4.67 11.44 9.55
C LEU A 189 -3.73 12.62 9.81
N ALA A 190 -3.03 13.12 8.80
CA ALA A 190 -2.15 14.27 8.93
C ALA A 190 -2.91 15.52 9.41
N SER A 191 -4.13 15.72 8.91
CA SER A 191 -4.98 16.81 9.33
C SER A 191 -5.41 16.67 10.79
N ALA A 192 -5.84 15.49 11.23
CA ALA A 192 -6.24 15.23 12.61
C ALA A 192 -5.08 15.45 13.60
N ILE A 193 -3.86 15.06 13.21
CA ILE A 193 -2.65 15.30 14.03
C ILE A 193 -2.35 16.80 14.08
N SER A 194 -2.36 17.48 12.94
CA SER A 194 -1.98 18.90 12.84
C SER A 194 -3.03 19.86 13.47
N SER A 195 -4.31 19.47 13.47
CA SER A 195 -5.38 20.21 14.16
C SER A 195 -5.49 19.89 15.65
N LEU A 196 -4.68 18.96 16.18
CA LEU A 196 -4.76 18.43 17.54
C LEU A 196 -6.06 17.65 17.88
N ASP A 197 -6.85 17.29 16.86
CA ASP A 197 -8.09 16.53 17.03
C ASP A 197 -7.88 15.03 17.17
N TRP A 198 -6.68 14.56 16.94
CA TRP A 198 -6.38 13.11 16.92
C TRP A 198 -6.71 12.44 18.27
N VAL A 199 -6.29 13.04 19.39
CA VAL A 199 -6.56 12.50 20.72
C VAL A 199 -8.05 12.55 21.05
N SER A 200 -8.68 13.70 20.88
CA SER A 200 -10.11 13.89 21.21
C SER A 200 -11.02 12.99 20.36
N SER A 201 -10.67 12.74 19.12
CA SER A 201 -11.39 11.80 18.25
C SER A 201 -11.27 10.36 18.74
N HIS A 202 -10.08 9.95 19.21
CA HIS A 202 -9.87 8.62 19.78
C HIS A 202 -10.60 8.44 21.11
N GLU A 203 -10.66 9.47 21.95
CA GLU A 203 -11.43 9.45 23.20
C GLU A 203 -12.94 9.36 22.93
N LYS A 204 -13.44 10.12 21.95
CA LYS A 204 -14.87 10.16 21.64
C LYS A 204 -15.39 8.95 20.87
N TYR A 205 -14.62 8.46 19.90
CA TYR A 205 -15.06 7.46 18.91
C TYR A 205 -14.21 6.19 18.89
N GLY A 206 -13.06 6.18 19.55
CA GLY A 206 -12.11 5.11 19.53
C GLY A 206 -12.34 4.00 20.54
N ARG A 207 -11.34 3.11 20.64
CA ARG A 207 -11.38 1.91 21.49
C ARG A 207 -11.15 2.16 22.98
N ASN A 208 -10.68 3.34 23.37
CA ASN A 208 -10.25 3.67 24.73
C ASN A 208 -11.40 4.29 25.55
N ARG A 209 -12.60 3.78 25.37
CA ARG A 209 -13.75 4.12 26.21
C ARG A 209 -13.83 3.21 27.42
#